data_28af602223f9f7f170ba6996505f537a
#
_entry.id   28af602223f9f7f170ba6996505f537a
#
_cell.length_a   1.000
_cell.length_b   1.000
_cell.length_c   1.000
_cell.angle_alpha   90.00
_cell.angle_beta   90.00
_cell.angle_gamma   90.00
#
_symmetry.space_group_name_H-M   'P 1'
#
loop_
_entity.id
_entity.type
_entity.pdbx_description
1 polymer ?
#
loop_
_entity_poly.entity_id
_entity_poly.type
_entity_poly.pdbx_seq_one_letter_code
_entity_poly.pdbx_strand_id
1 'polypeptide(L)'
;MILVTGCTGFLGKRVCHQLESKGIPYLGASRQTGLDLCDRQATIAYFENKKPTKVLNCAAFVGGIQFGYKHPAELFHNNLQMTLNLLEAAHISRVQRMVNPISNCAYPGSATFFKEEEFWDGPLHESVMVYGFARKASWVGAWAYAKQYGLDVVNLILSNMYGPDDHFEEERSHALGALIMKIVRAKETGEKQVVVWGSGKPVREWLHIDDGAEAMVRALEVAPTLEPINIGIGKGISIYEMATLIKKLVGYEGELVLDLSKPDGASYKTVDGSRGGKHFGWLPERNFNQGVADAIQWYVEKGVKHA
;
A
#
# COMPACT_ATOMS: atom_id res chain seq x y z
N MET A 1 11.24 3.09 -21.94
CA MET A 1 9.86 2.58 -21.72
C MET A 1 9.69 2.21 -20.26
N ILE A 2 8.64 2.73 -19.59
CA ILE A 2 8.32 2.40 -18.19
C ILE A 2 7.40 1.18 -18.18
N LEU A 3 7.67 0.19 -17.33
CA LEU A 3 6.76 -0.92 -17.03
C LEU A 3 6.10 -0.68 -15.67
N VAL A 4 4.76 -0.73 -15.62
CA VAL A 4 3.99 -0.72 -14.37
C VAL A 4 3.46 -2.12 -14.12
N THR A 5 4.03 -2.83 -13.12
CA THR A 5 3.51 -4.14 -12.72
C THR A 5 2.33 -3.97 -11.77
N GLY A 6 1.39 -4.92 -11.76
CA GLY A 6 0.18 -4.78 -10.95
C GLY A 6 -0.73 -3.60 -11.39
N CYS A 7 -0.69 -3.24 -12.67
CA CYS A 7 -1.38 -2.07 -13.24
C CYS A 7 -2.91 -2.08 -13.06
N THR A 8 -3.52 -3.22 -12.79
CA THR A 8 -4.97 -3.36 -12.55
C THR A 8 -5.33 -3.34 -11.06
N GLY A 9 -4.33 -3.28 -10.18
CA GLY A 9 -4.50 -3.20 -8.72
C GLY A 9 -4.72 -1.77 -8.22
N PHE A 10 -4.97 -1.64 -6.92
CA PHE A 10 -5.27 -0.37 -6.26
C PHE A 10 -4.21 0.71 -6.52
N LEU A 11 -2.94 0.47 -6.18
CA LEU A 11 -1.86 1.42 -6.45
C LEU A 11 -1.56 1.53 -7.96
N GLY A 12 -1.54 0.40 -8.67
CA GLY A 12 -1.13 0.36 -10.07
C GLY A 12 -2.03 1.18 -11.00
N LYS A 13 -3.34 1.15 -10.81
CA LYS A 13 -4.30 1.99 -11.56
C LYS A 13 -3.99 3.48 -11.40
N ARG A 14 -3.68 3.91 -10.18
CA ARG A 14 -3.38 5.33 -9.89
C ARG A 14 -2.03 5.75 -10.44
N VAL A 15 -1.04 4.86 -10.40
CA VAL A 15 0.25 5.09 -11.07
C VAL A 15 0.06 5.23 -12.59
N CYS A 16 -0.71 4.35 -13.22
CA CYS A 16 -1.05 4.46 -14.64
C CYS A 16 -1.73 5.79 -14.95
N HIS A 17 -2.74 6.16 -14.19
CA HIS A 17 -3.44 7.45 -14.36
C HIS A 17 -2.50 8.65 -14.19
N GLN A 18 -1.57 8.62 -13.24
CA GLN A 18 -0.56 9.67 -13.07
C GLN A 18 0.37 9.78 -14.28
N LEU A 19 0.80 8.66 -14.85
CA LEU A 19 1.64 8.66 -16.03
C LEU A 19 0.88 9.20 -17.25
N GLU A 20 -0.38 8.80 -17.43
CA GLU A 20 -1.28 9.29 -18.50
C GLU A 20 -1.50 10.79 -18.40
N SER A 21 -1.82 11.31 -17.21
CA SER A 21 -2.04 12.74 -16.99
C SER A 21 -0.81 13.60 -17.29
N LYS A 22 0.39 13.00 -17.16
CA LYS A 22 1.68 13.65 -17.48
C LYS A 22 2.15 13.39 -18.93
N GLY A 23 1.38 12.65 -19.72
CA GLY A 23 1.75 12.28 -21.08
C GLY A 23 2.97 11.36 -21.17
N ILE A 24 3.27 10.59 -20.09
CA ILE A 24 4.43 9.69 -20.03
C ILE A 24 4.02 8.30 -20.52
N PRO A 25 4.62 7.79 -21.60
CA PRO A 25 4.29 6.47 -22.14
C PRO A 25 4.77 5.34 -21.22
N TYR A 26 3.92 4.34 -21.02
CA TYR A 26 4.19 3.17 -20.19
C TYR A 26 3.58 1.88 -20.76
N LEU A 27 4.00 0.73 -20.22
CA LEU A 27 3.38 -0.57 -20.41
C LEU A 27 2.76 -1.00 -19.07
N GLY A 28 1.49 -1.38 -19.08
CA GLY A 28 0.84 -1.97 -17.93
C GLY A 28 0.89 -3.50 -17.98
N ALA A 29 1.27 -4.16 -16.89
CA ALA A 29 1.29 -5.61 -16.77
C ALA A 29 0.69 -6.08 -15.44
N SER A 30 -0.12 -7.14 -15.50
CA SER A 30 -0.74 -7.81 -14.36
C SER A 30 -1.20 -9.21 -14.74
N ARG A 31 -1.66 -10.01 -13.80
CA ARG A 31 -2.27 -11.32 -14.10
C ARG A 31 -3.46 -11.18 -15.07
N GLN A 32 -4.25 -10.14 -14.92
CA GLN A 32 -5.39 -9.87 -15.82
C GLN A 32 -4.95 -9.52 -17.24
N THR A 33 -3.76 -8.98 -17.42
CA THR A 33 -3.18 -8.65 -18.73
C THR A 33 -2.19 -9.70 -19.23
N GLY A 34 -2.12 -10.87 -18.58
CA GLY A 34 -1.36 -12.03 -19.02
C GLY A 34 0.05 -12.19 -18.45
N LEU A 35 0.44 -11.42 -17.40
CA LEU A 35 1.71 -11.60 -16.71
C LEU A 35 1.50 -11.99 -15.24
N ASP A 36 1.82 -13.24 -14.89
CA ASP A 36 1.97 -13.69 -13.51
C ASP A 36 3.43 -13.58 -13.07
N LEU A 37 3.72 -12.67 -12.17
CA LEU A 37 5.07 -12.48 -11.62
C LEU A 37 5.53 -13.65 -10.73
N CYS A 38 4.64 -14.56 -10.33
CA CYS A 38 5.02 -15.78 -9.64
C CYS A 38 5.63 -16.83 -10.62
N ASP A 39 5.34 -16.71 -11.91
CA ASP A 39 5.98 -17.52 -12.95
C ASP A 39 7.31 -16.86 -13.35
N ARG A 40 8.42 -17.52 -12.98
CA ARG A 40 9.78 -17.04 -13.27
C ARG A 40 10.05 -16.94 -14.78
N GLN A 41 9.69 -17.99 -15.53
CA GLN A 41 9.99 -18.05 -16.96
C GLN A 41 9.18 -17.02 -17.74
N ALA A 42 7.87 -16.91 -17.44
CA ALA A 42 7.00 -15.89 -18.03
C ALA A 42 7.48 -14.48 -17.71
N THR A 43 7.94 -14.23 -16.48
CA THR A 43 8.46 -12.91 -16.06
C THR A 43 9.72 -12.54 -16.84
N ILE A 44 10.71 -13.42 -16.92
CA ILE A 44 11.95 -13.17 -17.67
C ILE A 44 11.64 -12.95 -19.16
N ALA A 45 10.88 -13.85 -19.77
CA ALA A 45 10.52 -13.74 -21.20
C ALA A 45 9.77 -12.44 -21.51
N TYR A 46 8.89 -12.00 -20.60
CA TYR A 46 8.18 -10.71 -20.75
C TYR A 46 9.16 -9.54 -20.76
N PHE A 47 10.11 -9.50 -19.83
CA PHE A 47 11.12 -8.43 -19.73
C PHE A 47 12.07 -8.43 -20.94
N GLU A 48 12.52 -9.59 -21.39
CA GLU A 48 13.37 -9.71 -22.58
C GLU A 48 12.66 -9.24 -23.86
N ASN A 49 11.36 -9.53 -23.97
CA ASN A 49 10.54 -9.08 -25.11
C ASN A 49 10.27 -7.58 -25.08
N LYS A 50 9.81 -7.07 -23.92
CA LYS A 50 9.37 -5.66 -23.79
C LYS A 50 10.51 -4.69 -23.53
N LYS A 51 11.65 -5.16 -23.02
CA LYS A 51 12.86 -4.38 -22.72
C LYS A 51 12.58 -3.07 -21.96
N PRO A 52 11.87 -3.14 -20.80
CA PRO A 52 11.61 -1.94 -20.03
C PRO A 52 12.91 -1.33 -19.53
N THR A 53 13.03 0.00 -19.59
CA THR A 53 14.19 0.70 -19.03
C THR A 53 13.97 1.12 -17.58
N LYS A 54 12.70 1.34 -17.19
CA LYS A 54 12.31 1.67 -15.81
C LYS A 54 11.12 0.79 -15.40
N VAL A 55 11.02 0.45 -14.11
CA VAL A 55 9.95 -0.38 -13.56
C VAL A 55 9.32 0.30 -12.35
N LEU A 56 8.00 0.45 -12.36
CA LEU A 56 7.20 0.80 -11.19
C LEU A 56 6.50 -0.46 -10.69
N ASN A 57 6.99 -1.03 -9.59
CA ASN A 57 6.41 -2.25 -9.04
C ASN A 57 5.20 -1.92 -8.17
N CYS A 58 3.99 -2.18 -8.67
CA CYS A 58 2.75 -2.06 -7.90
C CYS A 58 2.12 -3.42 -7.59
N ALA A 59 2.80 -4.52 -7.94
CA ALA A 59 2.28 -5.86 -7.68
C ALA A 59 2.49 -6.27 -6.22
N ALA A 60 1.44 -6.79 -5.61
CA ALA A 60 1.45 -7.36 -4.28
C ALA A 60 0.31 -8.37 -4.12
N PHE A 61 0.54 -9.39 -3.29
CA PHE A 61 -0.51 -10.22 -2.73
C PHE A 61 -0.77 -9.73 -1.31
N VAL A 62 -1.87 -9.03 -1.08
CA VAL A 62 -2.11 -8.27 0.16
C VAL A 62 -3.60 -8.22 0.49
N GLY A 63 -3.89 -8.06 1.78
CA GLY A 63 -5.20 -7.80 2.35
C GLY A 63 -5.07 -7.30 3.78
N GLY A 64 -6.19 -7.08 4.46
CA GLY A 64 -6.22 -6.67 5.86
C GLY A 64 -5.69 -7.75 6.81
N ILE A 65 -5.70 -7.45 8.13
CA ILE A 65 -5.17 -8.36 9.18
C ILE A 65 -5.86 -9.73 9.13
N GLN A 66 -7.17 -9.78 8.93
CA GLN A 66 -7.94 -11.04 8.82
C GLN A 66 -7.45 -11.91 7.66
N PHE A 67 -7.23 -11.29 6.51
CA PHE A 67 -6.66 -11.96 5.34
C PHE A 67 -5.28 -12.54 5.66
N GLY A 68 -4.46 -11.77 6.40
CA GLY A 68 -3.14 -12.21 6.84
C GLY A 68 -3.17 -13.46 7.73
N TYR A 69 -4.13 -13.55 8.64
CA TYR A 69 -4.32 -14.74 9.48
C TYR A 69 -4.85 -15.95 8.71
N LYS A 70 -5.70 -15.71 7.71
CA LYS A 70 -6.30 -16.78 6.90
C LYS A 70 -5.34 -17.35 5.84
N HIS A 71 -4.46 -16.53 5.29
CA HIS A 71 -3.61 -16.85 4.16
C HIS A 71 -2.10 -16.59 4.40
N PRO A 72 -1.51 -17.00 5.56
CA PRO A 72 -0.13 -16.62 5.88
C PRO A 72 0.90 -17.25 4.94
N ALA A 73 0.72 -18.52 4.56
CA ALA A 73 1.65 -19.21 3.65
C ALA A 73 1.61 -18.61 2.24
N GLU A 74 0.43 -18.29 1.73
CA GLU A 74 0.25 -17.65 0.41
C GLU A 74 0.82 -16.24 0.39
N LEU A 75 0.63 -15.46 1.48
CA LEU A 75 1.25 -14.13 1.63
C LEU A 75 2.77 -14.22 1.57
N PHE A 76 3.36 -15.19 2.27
CA PHE A 76 4.79 -15.42 2.27
C PHE A 76 5.28 -15.80 0.87
N HIS A 77 4.73 -16.90 0.34
CA HIS A 77 5.16 -17.49 -0.92
C HIS A 77 5.03 -16.51 -2.10
N ASN A 78 3.83 -15.95 -2.31
CA ASN A 78 3.58 -15.14 -3.49
C ASN A 78 4.38 -13.84 -3.50
N ASN A 79 4.49 -13.14 -2.35
CA ASN A 79 5.24 -11.89 -2.31
C ASN A 79 6.75 -12.10 -2.47
N LEU A 80 7.31 -13.16 -1.88
CA LEU A 80 8.73 -13.48 -2.09
C LEU A 80 9.00 -13.94 -3.51
N GLN A 81 8.15 -14.81 -4.08
CA GLN A 81 8.33 -15.31 -5.44
C GLN A 81 8.27 -14.17 -6.46
N MET A 82 7.28 -13.27 -6.35
CA MET A 82 7.21 -12.08 -7.22
C MET A 82 8.46 -11.20 -7.08
N THR A 83 8.95 -11.01 -5.85
CA THR A 83 10.16 -10.20 -5.60
C THR A 83 11.38 -10.81 -6.27
N LEU A 84 11.63 -12.11 -6.08
CA LEU A 84 12.78 -12.81 -6.65
C LEU A 84 12.76 -12.76 -8.18
N ASN A 85 11.63 -13.10 -8.79
CA ASN A 85 11.47 -13.10 -10.23
C ASN A 85 11.63 -11.70 -10.83
N LEU A 86 11.09 -10.69 -10.17
CA LEU A 86 11.14 -9.31 -10.65
C LEU A 86 12.57 -8.74 -10.62
N LEU A 87 13.31 -8.96 -9.53
CA LEU A 87 14.70 -8.51 -9.40
C LEU A 87 15.60 -9.22 -10.41
N GLU A 88 15.43 -10.52 -10.60
CA GLU A 88 16.17 -11.30 -11.59
C GLU A 88 15.89 -10.84 -13.03
N ALA A 89 14.61 -10.69 -13.39
CA ALA A 89 14.21 -10.21 -14.71
C ALA A 89 14.70 -8.78 -14.98
N ALA A 90 14.64 -7.90 -13.98
CA ALA A 90 15.16 -6.54 -14.08
C ALA A 90 16.68 -6.52 -14.31
N HIS A 91 17.44 -7.39 -13.63
CA HIS A 91 18.87 -7.54 -13.82
C HIS A 91 19.22 -8.07 -15.21
N ILE A 92 18.62 -9.21 -15.63
CA ILE A 92 18.88 -9.84 -16.93
C ILE A 92 18.57 -8.87 -18.08
N SER A 93 17.45 -8.14 -17.99
CA SER A 93 17.01 -7.20 -19.02
C SER A 93 17.64 -5.80 -18.91
N ARG A 94 18.60 -5.63 -18.00
CA ARG A 94 19.34 -4.37 -17.79
C ARG A 94 18.42 -3.18 -17.54
N VAL A 95 17.41 -3.37 -16.68
CA VAL A 95 16.57 -2.27 -16.21
C VAL A 95 17.46 -1.22 -15.53
N GLN A 96 17.30 0.05 -15.91
CA GLN A 96 18.11 1.15 -15.39
C GLN A 96 17.65 1.57 -14.00
N ARG A 97 16.33 1.57 -13.74
CA ARG A 97 15.75 1.93 -12.44
C ARG A 97 14.49 1.15 -12.14
N MET A 98 14.36 0.69 -10.91
CA MET A 98 13.14 0.13 -10.36
C MET A 98 12.69 0.92 -9.13
N VAL A 99 11.38 1.19 -9.01
CA VAL A 99 10.77 1.72 -7.79
C VAL A 99 9.98 0.60 -7.14
N ASN A 100 10.29 0.32 -5.88
CA ASN A 100 9.76 -0.80 -5.14
C ASN A 100 9.06 -0.31 -3.86
N PRO A 101 7.73 -0.45 -3.72
CA PRO A 101 7.03 -0.08 -2.51
C PRO A 101 7.27 -1.11 -1.41
N ILE A 102 7.63 -0.61 -0.24
CA ILE A 102 7.67 -1.35 1.01
C ILE A 102 6.49 -0.86 1.86
N SER A 103 5.97 -1.72 2.71
CA SER A 103 4.92 -1.33 3.65
C SER A 103 5.52 -0.87 4.98
N ASN A 104 4.86 0.06 5.65
CA ASN A 104 5.15 0.40 7.05
C ASN A 104 4.98 -0.79 8.02
N CYS A 105 4.33 -1.88 7.59
CA CYS A 105 4.30 -3.16 8.32
C CYS A 105 5.69 -3.80 8.49
N ALA A 106 6.69 -3.36 7.74
CA ALA A 106 8.07 -3.83 7.85
C ALA A 106 8.85 -3.21 9.02
N TYR A 107 8.30 -2.20 9.70
CA TYR A 107 8.89 -1.64 10.92
C TYR A 107 8.70 -2.56 12.13
N PRO A 108 9.56 -2.42 13.17
CA PRO A 108 9.38 -3.11 14.44
C PRO A 108 7.98 -2.89 15.03
N GLY A 109 7.41 -3.95 15.62
CA GLY A 109 6.07 -3.90 16.19
C GLY A 109 5.94 -2.94 17.38
N SER A 110 7.04 -2.68 18.08
CA SER A 110 7.13 -1.76 19.23
C SER A 110 7.29 -0.29 18.80
N ALA A 111 7.69 -0.01 17.56
CA ALA A 111 7.86 1.35 17.09
C ALA A 111 6.50 2.05 16.92
N THR A 112 6.44 3.32 17.30
CA THR A 112 5.23 4.16 17.20
C THR A 112 5.37 5.25 16.16
N PHE A 113 6.52 5.89 16.10
CA PHE A 113 6.89 6.86 15.07
C PHE A 113 8.03 6.28 14.22
N PHE A 114 7.75 5.93 12.98
CA PHE A 114 8.63 5.15 12.13
C PHE A 114 9.70 6.03 11.47
N LYS A 115 10.93 5.86 11.90
CA LYS A 115 12.12 6.47 11.30
C LYS A 115 12.93 5.41 10.57
N GLU A 116 13.50 5.75 9.42
CA GLU A 116 14.24 4.79 8.59
C GLU A 116 15.44 4.19 9.32
N GLU A 117 16.06 4.93 10.23
CA GLU A 117 17.17 4.46 11.07
C GLU A 117 16.76 3.30 11.99
N GLU A 118 15.49 3.26 12.40
CA GLU A 118 14.93 2.26 13.32
C GLU A 118 14.34 1.04 12.60
N PHE A 119 14.50 0.95 11.28
CA PHE A 119 13.88 -0.10 10.46
C PHE A 119 14.24 -1.53 10.90
N TRP A 120 15.39 -1.71 11.56
CA TRP A 120 15.91 -3.00 12.01
C TRP A 120 15.88 -3.20 13.53
N ASP A 121 15.35 -2.28 14.32
CA ASP A 121 15.52 -2.24 15.78
C ASP A 121 14.62 -3.19 16.57
N GLY A 122 14.01 -4.17 15.93
CA GLY A 122 13.22 -5.16 16.66
C GLY A 122 12.39 -6.09 15.80
N PRO A 123 11.64 -7.00 16.46
CA PRO A 123 10.77 -7.94 15.76
C PRO A 123 9.55 -7.23 15.17
N LEU A 124 9.02 -7.80 14.10
CA LEU A 124 7.77 -7.35 13.49
C LEU A 124 6.58 -7.62 14.42
N HIS A 125 5.53 -6.81 14.31
CA HIS A 125 4.29 -7.08 15.02
C HIS A 125 3.64 -8.36 14.48
N GLU A 126 3.19 -9.26 15.37
CA GLU A 126 2.66 -10.57 15.03
C GLU A 126 1.55 -10.51 13.96
N SER A 127 0.60 -9.59 14.11
CA SER A 127 -0.55 -9.46 13.20
C SER A 127 -0.20 -9.15 11.74
N VAL A 128 1.03 -8.70 11.46
CA VAL A 128 1.51 -8.34 10.12
C VAL A 128 2.87 -8.96 9.80
N MET A 129 3.35 -9.86 10.64
CA MET A 129 4.70 -10.42 10.58
C MET A 129 5.03 -10.98 9.19
N VAL A 130 4.17 -11.80 8.63
CA VAL A 130 4.43 -12.48 7.35
C VAL A 130 4.55 -11.48 6.21
N TYR A 131 3.59 -10.57 6.10
CA TYR A 131 3.63 -9.55 5.06
C TYR A 131 4.77 -8.55 5.27
N GLY A 132 4.96 -8.09 6.51
CA GLY A 132 6.05 -7.20 6.88
C GLY A 132 7.41 -7.81 6.58
N PHE A 133 7.60 -9.11 6.88
CA PHE A 133 8.83 -9.84 6.55
C PHE A 133 9.06 -9.90 5.03
N ALA A 134 8.05 -10.28 4.25
CA ALA A 134 8.18 -10.35 2.80
C ALA A 134 8.58 -8.98 2.20
N ARG A 135 8.06 -7.87 2.75
CA ARG A 135 8.44 -6.52 2.33
C ARG A 135 9.85 -6.13 2.79
N LYS A 136 10.24 -6.52 4.00
CA LYS A 136 11.62 -6.35 4.48
C LYS A 136 12.62 -7.14 3.62
N ALA A 137 12.29 -8.40 3.29
CA ALA A 137 13.08 -9.23 2.39
C ALA A 137 13.19 -8.64 0.97
N SER A 138 12.12 -8.02 0.47
CA SER A 138 12.14 -7.30 -0.82
C SER A 138 13.17 -6.17 -0.84
N TRP A 139 13.28 -5.40 0.25
CA TRP A 139 14.33 -4.38 0.39
C TRP A 139 15.73 -5.02 0.43
N VAL A 140 15.92 -6.10 1.20
CA VAL A 140 17.22 -6.81 1.25
C VAL A 140 17.62 -7.33 -0.14
N GLY A 141 16.67 -7.91 -0.88
CA GLY A 141 16.91 -8.34 -2.26
C GLY A 141 17.31 -7.18 -3.16
N ALA A 142 16.59 -6.06 -3.11
CA ALA A 142 16.93 -4.85 -3.85
C ALA A 142 18.33 -4.33 -3.51
N TRP A 143 18.68 -4.28 -2.22
CA TRP A 143 20.01 -3.91 -1.74
C TRP A 143 21.11 -4.85 -2.29
N ALA A 144 20.87 -6.18 -2.27
CA ALA A 144 21.83 -7.17 -2.76
C ALA A 144 22.08 -7.01 -4.27
N TYR A 145 21.02 -6.85 -5.06
CA TYR A 145 21.13 -6.64 -6.51
C TYR A 145 21.79 -5.31 -6.85
N ALA A 146 21.52 -4.26 -6.07
CA ALA A 146 22.21 -2.99 -6.24
C ALA A 146 23.71 -3.12 -5.97
N LYS A 147 24.10 -3.79 -4.87
CA LYS A 147 25.51 -3.96 -4.51
C LYS A 147 26.28 -4.86 -5.48
N GLN A 148 25.68 -5.93 -5.93
CA GLN A 148 26.38 -6.92 -6.76
C GLN A 148 26.35 -6.56 -8.25
N TYR A 149 25.23 -6.01 -8.73
CA TYR A 149 24.98 -5.82 -10.15
C TYR A 149 24.77 -4.37 -10.57
N GLY A 150 24.72 -3.45 -9.61
CA GLY A 150 24.49 -2.02 -9.89
C GLY A 150 23.05 -1.71 -10.30
N LEU A 151 22.06 -2.59 -9.98
CA LEU A 151 20.65 -2.31 -10.24
C LEU A 151 20.18 -1.17 -9.36
N ASP A 152 19.75 -0.05 -9.95
CA ASP A 152 19.23 1.10 -9.20
C ASP A 152 17.79 0.82 -8.76
N VAL A 153 17.58 0.62 -7.45
CA VAL A 153 16.26 0.36 -6.87
C VAL A 153 15.96 1.38 -5.78
N VAL A 154 14.96 2.22 -6.02
CA VAL A 154 14.42 3.14 -5.02
C VAL A 154 13.31 2.44 -4.24
N ASN A 155 13.49 2.29 -2.93
CA ASN A 155 12.53 1.63 -2.04
C ASN A 155 11.75 2.67 -1.26
N LEU A 156 10.41 2.68 -1.41
CA LEU A 156 9.50 3.61 -0.73
C LEU A 156 8.72 2.89 0.36
N ILE A 157 8.80 3.36 1.60
CA ILE A 157 7.96 2.88 2.69
C ILE A 157 6.69 3.71 2.71
N LEU A 158 5.61 3.14 2.17
CA LEU A 158 4.32 3.81 2.10
C LEU A 158 3.53 3.58 3.39
N SER A 159 2.88 4.64 3.92
CA SER A 159 1.88 4.52 4.99
C SER A 159 0.65 3.73 4.51
N ASN A 160 -0.33 3.50 5.43
CA ASN A 160 -1.55 2.81 5.04
C ASN A 160 -2.28 3.61 3.96
N MET A 161 -2.38 3.02 2.76
CA MET A 161 -3.04 3.68 1.65
C MET A 161 -4.56 3.53 1.74
N TYR A 162 -5.27 4.55 1.26
CA TYR A 162 -6.73 4.59 1.17
C TYR A 162 -7.17 5.45 -0.02
N GLY A 163 -8.40 5.28 -0.48
CA GLY A 163 -8.98 6.11 -1.54
C GLY A 163 -9.90 5.34 -2.48
N PRO A 164 -10.28 5.94 -3.60
CA PRO A 164 -11.02 5.26 -4.65
C PRO A 164 -10.27 4.06 -5.21
N ASP A 165 -10.99 3.00 -5.58
CA ASP A 165 -10.49 1.68 -6.02
C ASP A 165 -9.86 0.81 -4.92
N ASP A 166 -9.97 1.18 -3.62
CA ASP A 166 -9.56 0.31 -2.52
C ASP A 166 -10.45 -0.95 -2.40
N HIS A 167 -10.03 -1.89 -1.58
CA HIS A 167 -10.82 -3.08 -1.23
C HIS A 167 -11.79 -2.73 -0.11
N PHE A 168 -13.09 -2.91 -0.36
CA PHE A 168 -14.16 -2.67 0.60
C PHE A 168 -14.81 -3.99 1.07
N GLU A 169 -14.41 -5.12 0.50
CA GLU A 169 -14.91 -6.44 0.90
C GLU A 169 -14.39 -6.81 2.30
N GLU A 170 -15.23 -7.41 3.12
CA GLU A 170 -14.95 -7.71 4.53
C GLU A 170 -13.64 -8.51 4.74
N GLU A 171 -13.32 -9.42 3.83
CA GLU A 171 -12.15 -10.30 3.92
C GLU A 171 -10.84 -9.56 3.62
N ARG A 172 -10.82 -8.61 2.69
CA ARG A 172 -9.59 -7.98 2.18
C ARG A 172 -9.40 -6.53 2.61
N SER A 173 -10.47 -5.87 3.06
CA SER A 173 -10.42 -4.44 3.38
C SER A 173 -9.51 -4.12 4.57
N HIS A 174 -8.87 -2.97 4.49
CA HIS A 174 -8.27 -2.32 5.65
C HIS A 174 -9.34 -1.62 6.49
N ALA A 175 -8.98 -1.16 7.70
CA ALA A 175 -9.93 -0.59 8.65
C ALA A 175 -10.78 0.55 8.07
N LEU A 176 -10.20 1.44 7.25
CA LEU A 176 -10.93 2.56 6.65
C LEU A 176 -11.97 2.06 5.64
N GLY A 177 -11.60 1.19 4.72
CA GLY A 177 -12.51 0.60 3.73
C GLY A 177 -13.63 -0.20 4.40
N ALA A 178 -13.30 -1.02 5.43
CA ALA A 178 -14.28 -1.78 6.20
C ALA A 178 -15.30 -0.87 6.92
N LEU A 179 -14.86 0.24 7.49
CA LEU A 179 -15.74 1.20 8.16
C LEU A 179 -16.64 1.95 7.17
N ILE A 180 -16.12 2.33 6.00
CA ILE A 180 -16.94 2.92 4.93
C ILE A 180 -18.04 1.93 4.54
N MET A 181 -17.68 0.69 4.20
CA MET A 181 -18.63 -0.35 3.82
C MET A 181 -19.71 -0.55 4.88
N LYS A 182 -19.32 -0.74 6.14
CA LYS A 182 -20.26 -0.98 7.24
C LYS A 182 -21.23 0.19 7.47
N ILE A 183 -20.70 1.42 7.48
CA ILE A 183 -21.50 2.60 7.77
C ILE A 183 -22.44 2.96 6.62
N VAL A 184 -22.00 2.81 5.37
CA VAL A 184 -22.86 3.03 4.20
C VAL A 184 -23.99 1.98 4.17
N ARG A 185 -23.66 0.69 4.36
CA ARG A 185 -24.67 -0.38 4.42
C ARG A 185 -25.67 -0.15 5.55
N ALA A 186 -25.21 0.19 6.75
CA ALA A 186 -26.08 0.43 7.89
C ALA A 186 -27.07 1.58 7.63
N LYS A 187 -26.63 2.63 6.92
CA LYS A 187 -27.53 3.71 6.49
C LYS A 187 -28.58 3.21 5.49
N GLU A 188 -28.18 2.40 4.52
CA GLU A 188 -29.07 1.88 3.48
C GLU A 188 -30.11 0.88 4.02
N THR A 189 -29.68 0.02 4.96
CA THR A 189 -30.53 -1.00 5.57
C THR A 189 -31.35 -0.48 6.76
N GLY A 190 -31.07 0.73 7.24
CA GLY A 190 -31.70 1.29 8.42
C GLY A 190 -31.27 0.67 9.74
N GLU A 191 -30.08 0.01 9.76
CA GLU A 191 -29.49 -0.51 10.98
C GLU A 191 -29.21 0.61 11.99
N LYS A 192 -29.51 0.38 13.27
CA LYS A 192 -29.37 1.40 14.31
C LYS A 192 -27.97 1.50 14.88
N GLN A 193 -27.13 0.48 14.66
CA GLN A 193 -25.78 0.39 15.24
C GLN A 193 -24.78 -0.14 14.23
N VAL A 194 -23.55 0.40 14.27
CA VAL A 194 -22.39 -0.12 13.56
C VAL A 194 -21.31 -0.49 14.56
N VAL A 195 -20.80 -1.72 14.47
CA VAL A 195 -19.75 -2.23 15.35
C VAL A 195 -18.38 -1.81 14.86
N VAL A 196 -17.65 -1.08 15.70
CA VAL A 196 -16.23 -0.74 15.53
C VAL A 196 -15.40 -1.71 16.39
N TRP A 197 -14.49 -2.43 15.79
CA TRP A 197 -13.68 -3.42 16.48
C TRP A 197 -12.63 -2.77 17.39
N GLY A 198 -12.44 -3.37 18.57
CA GLY A 198 -11.48 -2.92 19.58
C GLY A 198 -11.95 -1.69 20.35
N SER A 199 -11.00 -1.03 20.98
CA SER A 199 -11.26 0.18 21.80
C SER A 199 -11.44 1.46 20.95
N GLY A 200 -11.15 1.42 19.66
CA GLY A 200 -11.13 2.60 18.80
C GLY A 200 -9.96 3.57 19.05
N LYS A 201 -9.14 3.34 20.07
CA LYS A 201 -8.01 4.20 20.46
C LYS A 201 -6.79 4.15 19.53
N PRO A 202 -6.45 3.00 18.87
CA PRO A 202 -5.27 2.93 18.03
C PRO A 202 -5.24 4.01 16.96
N VAL A 203 -4.09 4.67 16.84
CA VAL A 203 -3.85 5.74 15.88
C VAL A 203 -3.12 5.20 14.66
N ARG A 204 -3.57 5.60 13.48
CA ARG A 204 -2.96 5.23 12.19
C ARG A 204 -2.79 6.46 11.32
N GLU A 205 -1.66 6.51 10.63
CA GLU A 205 -1.48 7.42 9.51
C GLU A 205 -2.05 6.80 8.24
N TRP A 206 -2.68 7.65 7.43
CA TRP A 206 -3.32 7.28 6.18
C TRP A 206 -2.76 8.11 5.04
N LEU A 207 -2.27 7.44 4.00
CA LEU A 207 -1.74 8.04 2.79
C LEU A 207 -2.79 7.91 1.67
N HIS A 208 -3.22 9.03 1.11
CA HIS A 208 -4.13 8.97 -0.05
C HIS A 208 -3.46 8.24 -1.21
N ILE A 209 -4.21 7.40 -1.90
CA ILE A 209 -3.67 6.55 -2.97
C ILE A 209 -3.00 7.35 -4.09
N ASP A 210 -3.51 8.54 -4.42
CA ASP A 210 -2.91 9.40 -5.44
C ASP A 210 -1.59 10.01 -4.96
N ASP A 211 -1.43 10.30 -3.65
CA ASP A 211 -0.13 10.73 -3.10
C ASP A 211 0.88 9.57 -3.12
N GLY A 212 0.41 8.34 -2.84
CA GLY A 212 1.23 7.14 -3.02
C GLY A 212 1.68 6.95 -4.47
N ALA A 213 0.78 7.14 -5.42
CA ALA A 213 1.09 7.06 -6.85
C ALA A 213 2.04 8.18 -7.30
N GLU A 214 1.84 9.41 -6.82
CA GLU A 214 2.74 10.53 -7.09
C GLU A 214 4.15 10.26 -6.57
N ALA A 215 4.29 9.73 -5.34
CA ALA A 215 5.57 9.32 -4.78
C ALA A 215 6.28 8.27 -5.65
N MET A 216 5.54 7.26 -6.13
CA MET A 216 6.07 6.22 -7.04
C MET A 216 6.60 6.83 -8.34
N VAL A 217 5.86 7.76 -8.95
CA VAL A 217 6.27 8.39 -10.20
C VAL A 217 7.47 9.33 -9.98
N ARG A 218 7.47 10.14 -8.92
CA ARG A 218 8.61 11.01 -8.55
C ARG A 218 9.88 10.22 -8.28
N ALA A 219 9.77 9.02 -7.72
CA ALA A 219 10.91 8.14 -7.45
C ALA A 219 11.67 7.70 -8.71
N LEU A 220 11.10 7.88 -9.89
CA LEU A 220 11.80 7.65 -11.15
C LEU A 220 12.96 8.64 -11.39
N GLU A 221 12.93 9.81 -10.74
CA GLU A 221 13.86 10.91 -11.01
C GLU A 221 14.70 11.34 -9.80
N VAL A 222 14.50 10.73 -8.62
CA VAL A 222 15.31 11.04 -7.42
C VAL A 222 16.73 10.49 -7.52
N ALA A 223 17.65 11.05 -6.73
CA ALA A 223 19.01 10.51 -6.64
C ALA A 223 19.00 9.04 -6.15
N PRO A 224 19.87 8.17 -6.68
CA PRO A 224 19.97 6.79 -6.22
C PRO A 224 20.25 6.72 -4.71
N THR A 225 19.55 5.78 -4.04
CA THR A 225 19.77 5.51 -2.61
C THR A 225 19.57 4.04 -2.31
N LEU A 226 20.37 3.49 -1.41
CA LEU A 226 20.20 2.13 -0.91
C LEU A 226 19.28 2.08 0.30
N GLU A 227 19.12 3.21 0.99
CA GLU A 227 18.23 3.33 2.13
C GLU A 227 16.79 3.49 1.68
N PRO A 228 15.84 2.90 2.41
CA PRO A 228 14.44 3.11 2.13
C PRO A 228 14.03 4.55 2.48
N ILE A 229 12.98 5.04 1.83
CA ILE A 229 12.46 6.39 2.01
C ILE A 229 11.02 6.31 2.50
N ASN A 230 10.75 6.87 3.67
CA ASN A 230 9.39 7.00 4.20
C ASN A 230 8.57 8.01 3.40
N ILE A 231 7.33 7.63 3.08
CA ILE A 231 6.33 8.50 2.47
C ILE A 231 5.15 8.63 3.43
N GLY A 232 5.07 9.78 4.06
CA GLY A 232 4.04 10.12 5.04
C GLY A 232 4.24 11.54 5.57
N ILE A 233 3.34 11.99 6.43
CA ILE A 233 3.32 13.34 7.02
C ILE A 233 3.46 13.34 8.54
N GLY A 234 3.59 12.17 9.17
CA GLY A 234 3.72 12.03 10.62
C GLY A 234 2.43 12.30 11.41
N LYS A 235 1.29 12.39 10.75
CA LYS A 235 0.00 12.68 11.38
C LYS A 235 -0.95 11.50 11.27
N GLY A 236 -1.44 11.04 12.41
CA GLY A 236 -2.41 9.95 12.48
C GLY A 236 -3.75 10.39 13.03
N ILE A 237 -4.75 9.54 12.86
CA ILE A 237 -6.09 9.66 13.42
C ILE A 237 -6.44 8.33 14.11
N SER A 238 -7.17 8.39 15.23
CA SER A 238 -7.67 7.18 15.90
C SER A 238 -8.75 6.49 15.06
N ILE A 239 -8.91 5.20 15.26
CA ILE A 239 -9.95 4.40 14.57
C ILE A 239 -11.34 4.95 14.89
N TYR A 240 -11.58 5.40 16.14
CA TYR A 240 -12.87 5.95 16.53
C TYR A 240 -13.15 7.34 15.93
N GLU A 241 -12.15 8.22 15.90
CA GLU A 241 -12.27 9.51 15.19
C GLU A 241 -12.52 9.33 13.71
N MET A 242 -11.84 8.38 13.07
CA MET A 242 -12.04 8.01 11.67
C MET A 242 -13.46 7.48 11.43
N ALA A 243 -13.96 6.57 12.28
CA ALA A 243 -15.33 6.07 12.19
C ALA A 243 -16.36 7.21 12.36
N THR A 244 -16.10 8.14 13.28
CA THR A 244 -16.94 9.32 13.50
C THR A 244 -16.96 10.26 12.28
N LEU A 245 -15.81 10.47 11.65
CA LEU A 245 -15.71 11.24 10.42
C LEU A 245 -16.50 10.58 9.29
N ILE A 246 -16.34 9.27 9.08
CA ILE A 246 -17.06 8.50 8.05
C ILE A 246 -18.57 8.58 8.33
N LYS A 247 -19.01 8.36 9.58
CA LYS A 247 -20.40 8.49 10.00
C LYS A 247 -20.99 9.85 9.60
N LYS A 248 -20.25 10.94 9.89
CA LYS A 248 -20.65 12.31 9.54
C LYS A 248 -20.76 12.50 8.03
N LEU A 249 -19.75 12.06 7.26
CA LEU A 249 -19.70 12.24 5.81
C LEU A 249 -20.78 11.42 5.09
N VAL A 250 -21.07 10.22 5.57
CA VAL A 250 -22.16 9.36 5.07
C VAL A 250 -23.54 9.92 5.46
N GLY A 251 -23.63 10.71 6.53
CA GLY A 251 -24.91 11.14 7.12
C GLY A 251 -25.66 9.97 7.75
N TYR A 252 -24.94 9.09 8.45
CA TYR A 252 -25.53 7.99 9.22
C TYR A 252 -25.90 8.46 10.63
N GLU A 253 -27.14 8.22 11.06
CA GLU A 253 -27.65 8.72 12.34
C GLU A 253 -27.58 7.68 13.48
N GLY A 254 -27.37 6.39 13.15
CA GLY A 254 -27.23 5.31 14.13
C GLY A 254 -25.99 5.43 15.02
N GLU A 255 -25.80 4.54 15.95
CA GLU A 255 -24.71 4.54 16.94
C GLU A 255 -23.45 3.80 16.43
N LEU A 256 -22.28 4.25 16.86
CA LEU A 256 -21.02 3.50 16.77
C LEU A 256 -20.78 2.78 18.09
N VAL A 257 -20.77 1.45 18.05
CA VAL A 257 -20.59 0.59 19.23
C VAL A 257 -19.23 -0.10 19.18
N LEU A 258 -18.48 0.00 20.28
CA LEU A 258 -17.14 -0.63 20.37
C LEU A 258 -17.26 -2.11 20.75
N ASP A 259 -16.60 -2.98 20.03
CA ASP A 259 -16.46 -4.40 20.37
C ASP A 259 -15.08 -4.66 21.00
N LEU A 260 -15.01 -4.55 22.32
CA LEU A 260 -13.79 -4.74 23.10
C LEU A 260 -13.29 -6.20 23.11
N SER A 261 -14.04 -7.16 22.58
CA SER A 261 -13.60 -8.56 22.41
C SER A 261 -12.59 -8.73 21.27
N LYS A 262 -12.50 -7.73 20.39
CA LYS A 262 -11.58 -7.72 19.26
C LYS A 262 -10.28 -7.02 19.63
N PRO A 263 -9.13 -7.50 19.11
CA PRO A 263 -7.83 -6.89 19.41
C PRO A 263 -7.67 -5.52 18.77
N ASP A 264 -7.00 -4.61 19.46
CA ASP A 264 -6.68 -3.26 18.96
C ASP A 264 -5.55 -3.25 17.92
N GLY A 265 -4.65 -4.21 17.96
CA GLY A 265 -3.37 -4.13 17.25
C GLY A 265 -2.41 -3.12 17.91
N ALA A 266 -1.40 -2.64 17.17
CA ALA A 266 -0.44 -1.67 17.69
C ALA A 266 -1.11 -0.33 18.05
N SER A 267 -0.72 0.30 19.17
CA SER A 267 -1.39 1.49 19.71
C SER A 267 -1.25 2.73 18.84
N TYR A 268 -0.07 2.96 18.24
CA TYR A 268 0.22 4.15 17.45
C TYR A 268 1.16 3.81 16.31
N LYS A 269 0.87 4.28 15.09
CA LYS A 269 1.72 4.08 13.91
C LYS A 269 1.62 5.29 12.98
N THR A 270 2.70 6.09 12.96
CA THR A 270 2.91 7.18 12.00
C THR A 270 4.32 7.14 11.46
N VAL A 271 4.59 7.85 10.39
CA VAL A 271 5.83 7.75 9.60
C VAL A 271 6.55 9.09 9.60
N ASP A 272 7.85 9.12 9.89
CA ASP A 272 8.66 10.32 9.65
C ASP A 272 8.92 10.49 8.16
N GLY A 273 8.21 11.42 7.53
CA GLY A 273 8.37 11.73 6.10
C GLY A 273 9.49 12.72 5.78
N SER A 274 10.30 13.13 6.75
CA SER A 274 11.28 14.21 6.57
C SER A 274 12.36 13.87 5.53
N ARG A 275 12.82 12.60 5.48
CA ARG A 275 13.75 12.11 4.45
C ARG A 275 13.10 12.15 3.08
N GLY A 276 11.84 11.68 2.97
CA GLY A 276 11.07 11.76 1.72
C GLY A 276 10.92 13.20 1.25
N GLY A 277 10.53 14.12 2.13
CA GLY A 277 10.44 15.55 1.83
C GLY A 277 11.73 16.14 1.25
N LYS A 278 12.89 15.77 1.80
CA LYS A 278 14.19 16.21 1.27
C LYS A 278 14.53 15.62 -0.09
N HIS A 279 14.28 14.31 -0.28
CA HIS A 279 14.59 13.62 -1.54
C HIS A 279 13.69 14.05 -2.70
N PHE A 280 12.40 14.29 -2.42
CA PHE A 280 11.42 14.61 -3.46
C PHE A 280 11.16 16.10 -3.64
N GLY A 281 11.60 16.96 -2.70
CA GLY A 281 11.14 18.35 -2.63
C GLY A 281 9.62 18.46 -2.49
N TRP A 282 8.97 17.41 -1.94
CA TRP A 282 7.53 17.27 -1.85
C TRP A 282 7.13 16.36 -0.69
N LEU A 283 5.98 16.61 -0.12
CA LEU A 283 5.31 15.75 0.87
C LEU A 283 3.88 15.48 0.42
N PRO A 284 3.22 14.41 0.90
CA PRO A 284 1.79 14.18 0.71
C PRO A 284 0.97 15.40 1.17
N GLU A 285 0.07 15.88 0.30
CA GLU A 285 -0.66 17.14 0.53
C GLU A 285 -2.18 16.98 0.57
N ARG A 286 -2.70 15.80 0.20
CA ARG A 286 -4.15 15.62 0.12
C ARG A 286 -4.81 15.71 1.48
N ASN A 287 -5.89 16.51 1.52
CA ASN A 287 -6.69 16.64 2.72
C ASN A 287 -7.39 15.32 3.06
N PHE A 288 -7.18 14.82 4.28
CA PHE A 288 -7.71 13.52 4.71
C PHE A 288 -9.24 13.46 4.62
N ASN A 289 -9.95 14.51 5.09
CA ASN A 289 -11.41 14.54 5.09
C ASN A 289 -11.96 14.48 3.65
N GLN A 290 -11.34 15.21 2.73
CA GLN A 290 -11.73 15.18 1.32
C GLN A 290 -11.45 13.80 0.70
N GLY A 291 -10.28 13.22 0.96
CA GLY A 291 -9.94 11.89 0.45
C GLY A 291 -10.87 10.79 0.97
N VAL A 292 -11.33 10.89 2.23
CA VAL A 292 -12.35 9.99 2.78
C VAL A 292 -13.71 10.20 2.08
N ALA A 293 -14.10 11.45 1.81
CA ALA A 293 -15.32 11.75 1.08
C ALA A 293 -15.27 11.16 -0.35
N ASP A 294 -14.14 11.31 -1.05
CA ASP A 294 -13.92 10.76 -2.39
C ASP A 294 -14.01 9.21 -2.38
N ALA A 295 -13.44 8.57 -1.36
CA ALA A 295 -13.52 7.11 -1.20
C ALA A 295 -14.95 6.63 -0.92
N ILE A 296 -15.72 7.36 -0.10
CA ILE A 296 -17.14 7.09 0.16
C ILE A 296 -17.95 7.25 -1.14
N GLN A 297 -17.77 8.35 -1.85
CA GLN A 297 -18.47 8.59 -3.11
C GLN A 297 -18.20 7.47 -4.12
N TRP A 298 -16.94 7.08 -4.28
CA TRP A 298 -16.54 5.99 -5.16
C TRP A 298 -17.21 4.66 -4.76
N TYR A 299 -17.23 4.35 -3.45
CA TYR A 299 -17.87 3.15 -2.94
C TYR A 299 -19.38 3.12 -3.22
N VAL A 300 -20.08 4.23 -2.98
CA VAL A 300 -21.53 4.36 -3.26
C VAL A 300 -21.83 4.21 -4.74
N GLU A 301 -21.00 4.82 -5.62
CA GLU A 301 -21.22 4.78 -7.07
C GLU A 301 -20.93 3.40 -7.69
N LYS A 302 -19.93 2.68 -7.19
CA LYS A 302 -19.45 1.43 -7.78
C LYS A 302 -19.63 0.21 -6.89
N GLY A 303 -19.46 0.35 -5.57
CA GLY A 303 -19.37 -0.77 -4.63
C GLY A 303 -20.71 -1.42 -4.34
N VAL A 304 -21.77 -0.66 -4.24
CA VAL A 304 -23.13 -1.18 -3.93
C VAL A 304 -23.73 -1.97 -5.09
N LYS A 305 -23.28 -1.75 -6.32
CA LYS A 305 -23.76 -2.46 -7.53
C LYS A 305 -23.19 -3.88 -7.68
N HIS A 306 -22.26 -4.31 -6.83
CA HIS A 306 -21.55 -5.59 -6.96
C HIS A 306 -21.60 -6.47 -5.69
N ALA A 307 -22.49 -6.18 -4.73
CA ALA A 307 -22.66 -6.98 -3.51
C ALA A 307 -23.92 -7.85 -3.56
#